data_112582f82f1160dd8120d8b326f2d6fe
#
_entry.id   112582f82f1160dd8120d8b326f2d6fe
#
_cell.length_a   1.000
_cell.length_b   1.000
_cell.length_c   1.000
_cell.angle_alpha   90.00
_cell.angle_beta   90.00
_cell.angle_gamma   90.00
#
_symmetry.space_group_name_H-M   'P 1'
#
loop_
_entity.id
_entity.type
_entity.pdbx_description
1 polymer ?
#
loop_
_entity_poly.entity_id
_entity_poly.type
_entity_poly.pdbx_seq_one_letter_code
_entity_poly.pdbx_strand_id
1 'polypeptide(L)'
;MKILFLSILWPAVASAAACKPVPPKSKTACKLAAIDNVDLSVGFNYNGDCAPSTGTLNGFMIFVDFSDAEPAQGETPQTLYDAVVPQTAEWYKEASHGDLSFNVTADLSKFYRMPTSAASYGWERGLTWAEHQEYIQDALDAYTVKGTRPPPPESDVLYVVPVNSAGGRGISRSITFVTRVNTRQGGNVARKTVTVGTDAFTTWGPKSWIALAHETGHTMCLADFYPFENLGLGYYVGGWSAMGDVSGIGPDFFAWDKWRLGWINDKSIDCVSERGTTQHTLTPLELKTSDNDIKAVVVAVNQTSALVAEARIPEGLDSGVCAPGVLLYTVDTSVKTGYGPVRVLDVTPGSGGCGTDSVYDKNDGTLSLVPGGVSSYKVPGWGVEVTVVKQTEKSYTIQVDAEF
;
A
#
# COMPACT_ATOMS: atom_id res chain seq x y z
N MET A 1 -78.69 35.91 18.08
CA MET A 1 -77.28 36.07 18.49
C MET A 1 -76.56 34.70 18.29
N LYS A 2 -75.90 34.51 17.12
CA LYS A 2 -75.21 33.24 16.77
C LYS A 2 -73.77 33.44 17.11
N ILE A 3 -73.22 32.61 18.00
CA ILE A 3 -71.82 32.60 18.37
C ILE A 3 -71.13 31.61 17.43
N LEU A 4 -70.17 32.11 16.63
CA LEU A 4 -69.26 31.28 15.79
C LEU A 4 -68.08 30.84 16.64
N PHE A 5 -67.90 29.53 16.75
CA PHE A 5 -66.65 28.96 17.29
C PHE A 5 -65.60 28.82 16.16
N LEU A 6 -64.53 29.56 16.31
CA LEU A 6 -63.34 29.43 15.43
C LEU A 6 -62.40 28.35 16.01
N SER A 7 -62.34 27.23 15.37
CA SER A 7 -61.35 26.17 15.72
C SER A 7 -59.98 26.49 15.09
N ILE A 8 -59.05 26.83 15.94
CA ILE A 8 -57.62 27.01 15.53
C ILE A 8 -56.96 25.63 15.45
N LEU A 9 -56.62 25.17 14.22
CA LEU A 9 -55.77 24.03 13.98
C LEU A 9 -54.29 24.45 14.15
N TRP A 10 -53.62 23.91 15.16
CA TRP A 10 -52.18 24.00 15.32
C TRP A 10 -51.52 22.94 14.44
N PRO A 11 -50.51 23.29 13.64
CA PRO A 11 -49.72 22.27 12.92
C PRO A 11 -48.86 21.50 13.92
N ALA A 12 -48.99 20.19 13.93
CA ALA A 12 -48.07 19.31 14.64
C ALA A 12 -46.70 19.38 13.99
N VAL A 13 -45.73 19.99 14.67
CA VAL A 13 -44.30 19.92 14.29
C VAL A 13 -43.82 18.50 14.62
N ALA A 14 -43.63 17.70 13.59
CA ALA A 14 -42.95 16.42 13.75
C ALA A 14 -41.52 16.69 14.17
N SER A 15 -41.19 16.42 15.43
CA SER A 15 -39.83 16.42 15.95
C SER A 15 -39.09 15.26 15.28
N ALA A 16 -38.14 15.55 14.39
CA ALA A 16 -37.17 14.56 13.93
C ALA A 16 -36.40 14.07 15.16
N ALA A 17 -36.58 12.81 15.50
CA ALA A 17 -35.81 12.17 16.55
C ALA A 17 -34.33 12.20 16.13
N ALA A 18 -33.54 13.02 16.83
CA ALA A 18 -32.10 13.02 16.65
C ALA A 18 -31.58 11.61 16.93
N CYS A 19 -30.98 10.94 15.93
CA CYS A 19 -30.27 9.71 16.10
C CYS A 19 -29.20 9.92 17.18
N LYS A 20 -29.31 9.22 18.30
CA LYS A 20 -28.25 9.20 19.30
C LYS A 20 -27.07 8.46 18.71
N PRO A 21 -25.85 9.01 18.76
CA PRO A 21 -24.68 8.25 18.34
C PRO A 21 -24.57 7.00 19.21
N VAL A 22 -24.57 5.83 18.55
CA VAL A 22 -24.30 4.56 19.24
C VAL A 22 -22.83 4.60 19.61
N PRO A 23 -22.45 4.37 20.90
CA PRO A 23 -21.06 4.35 21.27
C PRO A 23 -20.30 3.27 20.51
N PRO A 24 -19.10 3.54 19.99
CA PRO A 24 -18.31 2.57 19.26
C PRO A 24 -18.02 1.37 20.15
N LYS A 25 -18.58 0.21 19.81
CA LYS A 25 -18.24 -1.05 20.43
C LYS A 25 -16.93 -1.56 19.85
N SER A 26 -16.22 -2.33 20.69
CA SER A 26 -14.87 -2.88 20.48
C SER A 26 -14.35 -2.84 19.04
N LYS A 27 -13.38 -1.97 18.77
CA LYS A 27 -12.65 -1.86 17.48
C LYS A 27 -11.98 -3.18 17.07
N THR A 28 -11.88 -4.13 17.99
CA THR A 28 -11.39 -5.50 17.78
C THR A 28 -12.20 -6.26 16.73
N ALA A 29 -13.49 -5.98 16.58
CA ALA A 29 -14.35 -6.64 15.59
C ALA A 29 -13.96 -6.30 14.14
N CYS A 30 -13.38 -5.12 13.91
CA CYS A 30 -12.94 -4.66 12.59
C CYS A 30 -11.47 -5.00 12.29
N LYS A 31 -10.69 -5.48 13.26
CA LYS A 31 -9.35 -6.04 13.03
C LYS A 31 -9.47 -7.49 12.55
N LEU A 32 -9.82 -7.66 11.29
CA LEU A 32 -9.92 -8.99 10.71
C LEU A 32 -8.57 -9.69 10.82
N ALA A 33 -8.57 -10.91 11.35
CA ALA A 33 -7.35 -11.69 11.52
C ALA A 33 -6.77 -12.11 10.16
N ALA A 34 -5.44 -12.20 10.09
CA ALA A 34 -4.79 -12.90 8.99
C ALA A 34 -5.17 -14.37 9.00
N ILE A 35 -5.30 -14.95 7.83
CA ILE A 35 -5.63 -16.38 7.66
C ILE A 35 -4.33 -17.16 7.47
N ASP A 36 -4.13 -18.19 8.27
CA ASP A 36 -3.01 -19.11 8.14
C ASP A 36 -2.98 -19.74 6.73
N ASN A 37 -1.78 -19.91 6.19
CA ASN A 37 -1.54 -20.45 4.85
C ASN A 37 -2.05 -19.58 3.68
N VAL A 38 -2.48 -18.36 3.93
CA VAL A 38 -2.72 -17.35 2.90
C VAL A 38 -1.46 -16.49 2.75
N ASP A 39 -0.84 -16.56 1.59
CA ASP A 39 0.39 -15.83 1.31
C ASP A 39 0.14 -14.32 1.35
N LEU A 40 0.92 -13.63 2.19
CA LEU A 40 0.78 -12.21 2.50
C LEU A 40 -0.67 -11.80 2.80
N SER A 41 -1.37 -12.58 3.64
CA SER A 41 -2.74 -12.24 4.08
C SER A 41 -2.80 -10.80 4.58
N VAL A 42 -3.77 -10.05 4.08
CA VAL A 42 -3.97 -8.63 4.45
C VAL A 42 -4.65 -8.45 5.82
N GLY A 43 -4.77 -9.52 6.61
CA GLY A 43 -5.30 -9.47 7.97
C GLY A 43 -4.30 -8.99 9.01
N PHE A 44 -4.81 -8.68 10.21
CA PHE A 44 -3.99 -8.33 11.36
C PHE A 44 -3.30 -9.57 11.96
N ASN A 45 -2.16 -9.33 12.62
CA ASN A 45 -1.35 -10.37 13.24
C ASN A 45 -0.89 -11.44 12.22
N TYR A 46 -0.57 -11.02 11.01
CA TYR A 46 0.05 -11.91 10.03
C TYR A 46 1.33 -12.53 10.63
N ASN A 47 1.42 -13.85 10.58
CA ASN A 47 2.50 -14.62 11.22
C ASN A 47 3.75 -14.70 10.32
N GLY A 48 4.09 -13.62 9.63
CA GLY A 48 5.33 -13.49 8.87
C GLY A 48 6.45 -12.86 9.72
N ASP A 49 7.70 -13.14 9.37
CA ASP A 49 8.86 -12.44 9.95
C ASP A 49 9.01 -11.07 9.25
N CYS A 50 8.08 -10.14 9.49
CA CYS A 50 8.06 -8.83 8.84
C CYS A 50 9.20 -7.94 9.34
N ALA A 51 9.75 -7.11 8.47
CA ALA A 51 10.65 -6.04 8.86
C ALA A 51 9.91 -4.98 9.71
N PRO A 52 10.62 -4.19 10.53
CA PRO A 52 10.00 -3.14 11.32
C PRO A 52 9.23 -2.14 10.44
N SER A 53 7.96 -1.89 10.79
CA SER A 53 7.12 -0.88 10.13
C SER A 53 7.07 0.45 10.88
N THR A 54 7.59 0.51 12.11
CA THR A 54 7.68 1.71 12.95
C THR A 54 9.06 1.83 13.57
N GLY A 55 9.46 3.03 13.96
CA GLY A 55 10.80 3.31 14.45
C GLY A 55 11.80 3.39 13.31
N THR A 56 12.82 2.55 13.29
CA THR A 56 13.84 2.56 12.23
C THR A 56 13.91 1.21 11.54
N LEU A 57 13.72 1.22 10.21
CA LEU A 57 14.05 0.10 9.34
C LEU A 57 15.49 0.29 8.86
N ASN A 58 16.39 -0.61 9.27
CA ASN A 58 17.78 -0.56 8.89
C ASN A 58 18.04 -1.47 7.70
N GLY A 59 18.54 -0.89 6.62
CA GLY A 59 18.96 -1.61 5.43
C GLY A 59 20.44 -1.52 5.16
N PHE A 60 20.95 -2.52 4.44
CA PHE A 60 22.28 -2.48 3.85
C PHE A 60 22.22 -2.78 2.35
N MET A 61 22.89 -1.97 1.53
CA MET A 61 22.83 -2.08 0.08
C MET A 61 24.20 -2.47 -0.49
N ILE A 62 24.21 -3.46 -1.39
CA ILE A 62 25.37 -3.88 -2.15
C ILE A 62 25.07 -3.80 -3.65
N PHE A 63 26.10 -3.50 -4.43
CA PHE A 63 25.99 -3.33 -5.88
C PHE A 63 26.76 -4.40 -6.60
N VAL A 64 26.17 -5.01 -7.63
CA VAL A 64 26.76 -6.14 -8.34
C VAL A 64 26.85 -5.90 -9.85
N ASP A 65 27.89 -6.47 -10.47
CA ASP A 65 28.05 -6.56 -11.91
C ASP A 65 28.33 -8.01 -12.34
N PHE A 66 28.36 -8.26 -13.64
CA PHE A 66 28.47 -9.61 -14.20
C PHE A 66 29.51 -9.63 -15.32
N SER A 67 29.98 -10.84 -15.69
CA SER A 67 30.92 -11.01 -16.79
C SER A 67 30.32 -10.60 -18.17
N ASP A 68 28.99 -10.65 -18.30
CA ASP A 68 28.21 -10.29 -19.50
C ASP A 68 27.43 -8.98 -19.35
N ALA A 69 27.53 -8.31 -18.19
CA ALA A 69 26.88 -7.04 -17.91
C ALA A 69 27.76 -6.19 -16.98
N GLU A 70 28.53 -5.28 -17.58
CA GLU A 70 29.42 -4.34 -16.89
C GLU A 70 28.79 -2.96 -16.74
N PRO A 71 29.24 -2.14 -15.77
CA PRO A 71 28.73 -0.77 -15.59
C PRO A 71 28.91 0.07 -16.86
N ALA A 72 27.90 0.85 -17.18
CA ALA A 72 27.99 1.84 -18.24
C ALA A 72 28.91 3.00 -17.86
N GLN A 73 29.33 3.82 -18.84
CA GLN A 73 30.13 5.00 -18.56
C GLN A 73 29.39 5.96 -17.62
N GLY A 74 29.98 6.26 -16.48
CA GLY A 74 29.41 7.13 -15.45
C GLY A 74 28.45 6.44 -14.48
N GLU A 75 28.17 5.16 -14.68
CA GLU A 75 27.39 4.36 -13.74
C GLU A 75 28.27 3.93 -12.56
N THR A 76 27.87 4.27 -11.36
CA THR A 76 28.59 3.95 -10.12
C THR A 76 27.61 3.50 -9.05
N PRO A 77 28.04 2.78 -8.00
CA PRO A 77 27.21 2.51 -6.84
C PRO A 77 26.56 3.76 -6.25
N GLN A 78 27.29 4.89 -6.22
CA GLN A 78 26.78 6.16 -5.73
C GLN A 78 25.60 6.66 -6.58
N THR A 79 25.72 6.64 -7.91
CA THR A 79 24.64 7.13 -8.80
C THR A 79 23.38 6.29 -8.69
N LEU A 80 23.50 4.97 -8.50
CA LEU A 80 22.34 4.10 -8.29
C LEU A 80 21.72 4.29 -6.91
N TYR A 81 22.55 4.45 -5.87
CA TYR A 81 22.09 4.77 -4.52
C TYR A 81 21.30 6.08 -4.47
N ASP A 82 21.87 7.15 -5.04
CA ASP A 82 21.27 8.49 -5.05
C ASP A 82 19.94 8.53 -5.84
N ALA A 83 19.77 7.64 -6.81
CA ALA A 83 18.55 7.54 -7.59
C ALA A 83 17.38 6.95 -6.81
N VAL A 84 17.64 6.12 -5.78
CA VAL A 84 16.55 5.37 -5.13
C VAL A 84 16.41 5.66 -3.64
N VAL A 85 17.50 5.74 -2.87
CA VAL A 85 17.41 5.74 -1.41
C VAL A 85 16.87 7.05 -0.82
N PRO A 86 17.35 8.24 -1.21
CA PRO A 86 16.90 9.50 -0.60
C PRO A 86 15.39 9.72 -0.74
N GLN A 87 14.85 9.53 -1.94
CA GLN A 87 13.43 9.73 -2.22
C GLN A 87 12.56 8.67 -1.56
N THR A 88 13.01 7.41 -1.50
CA THR A 88 12.32 6.36 -0.75
C THR A 88 12.23 6.70 0.74
N ALA A 89 13.31 7.27 1.31
CA ALA A 89 13.31 7.70 2.71
C ALA A 89 12.31 8.82 2.99
N GLU A 90 12.26 9.83 2.12
CA GLU A 90 11.27 10.91 2.25
C GLU A 90 9.85 10.41 2.04
N TRP A 91 9.64 9.52 1.07
CA TRP A 91 8.33 8.90 0.81
C TRP A 91 7.82 8.12 2.04
N TYR A 92 8.66 7.25 2.65
CA TYR A 92 8.26 6.50 3.84
C TYR A 92 8.00 7.40 5.03
N LYS A 93 8.79 8.45 5.20
CA LYS A 93 8.59 9.44 6.25
C LYS A 93 7.23 10.15 6.09
N GLU A 94 6.84 10.50 4.86
CA GLU A 94 5.55 11.11 4.56
C GLU A 94 4.41 10.11 4.72
N ALA A 95 4.50 8.93 4.09
CA ALA A 95 3.48 7.87 4.15
C ALA A 95 3.18 7.42 5.58
N SER A 96 4.21 7.36 6.44
CA SER A 96 4.07 6.95 7.84
C SER A 96 3.75 8.12 8.79
N HIS A 97 3.58 9.33 8.28
CA HIS A 97 3.48 10.55 9.11
C HIS A 97 4.67 10.75 10.06
N GLY A 98 5.83 10.17 9.74
CA GLY A 98 7.06 10.23 10.52
C GLY A 98 7.25 9.08 11.51
N ASP A 99 6.39 8.08 11.51
CA ASP A 99 6.48 6.92 12.41
C ASP A 99 7.52 5.90 11.95
N LEU A 100 7.94 5.93 10.67
CA LEU A 100 9.02 5.11 10.13
C LEU A 100 10.17 5.98 9.62
N SER A 101 11.39 5.65 10.07
CA SER A 101 12.64 6.14 9.52
C SER A 101 13.27 5.04 8.66
N PHE A 102 13.37 5.29 7.36
CA PHE A 102 14.02 4.39 6.41
C PHE A 102 15.52 4.74 6.35
N ASN A 103 16.37 3.88 6.93
CA ASN A 103 17.80 4.11 7.06
C ASN A 103 18.58 3.02 6.32
N VAL A 104 19.06 3.31 5.12
CA VAL A 104 19.86 2.38 4.31
C VAL A 104 21.28 2.88 4.20
N THR A 105 22.22 2.07 4.69
CA THR A 105 23.65 2.25 4.46
C THR A 105 24.10 1.40 3.27
N ALA A 106 25.23 1.73 2.65
CA ALA A 106 25.69 1.05 1.46
C ALA A 106 27.22 0.95 1.38
N ASP A 107 27.74 -0.06 0.69
CA ASP A 107 29.10 -0.03 0.21
C ASP A 107 29.16 0.59 -1.19
N LEU A 108 29.58 1.83 -1.24
CA LEU A 108 29.64 2.64 -2.46
C LEU A 108 31.00 2.56 -3.17
N SER A 109 31.91 1.71 -2.70
CA SER A 109 33.29 1.67 -3.19
C SER A 109 33.43 1.10 -4.59
N LYS A 110 32.59 0.13 -4.97
CA LYS A 110 32.62 -0.56 -6.27
C LYS A 110 31.42 -1.46 -6.48
N PHE A 111 31.26 -1.94 -7.70
CA PHE A 111 30.44 -3.11 -8.00
C PHE A 111 31.19 -4.39 -7.62
N TYR A 112 30.46 -5.39 -7.13
CA TYR A 112 30.98 -6.71 -6.78
C TYR A 112 30.68 -7.68 -7.90
N ARG A 113 31.73 -8.29 -8.50
CA ARG A 113 31.60 -9.20 -9.63
C ARG A 113 30.94 -10.50 -9.18
N MET A 114 29.76 -10.77 -9.74
CA MET A 114 29.04 -12.03 -9.55
C MET A 114 29.82 -13.21 -10.17
N PRO A 115 29.74 -14.44 -9.60
CA PRO A 115 30.49 -15.57 -10.06
C PRO A 115 30.05 -16.10 -11.43
N THR A 116 28.81 -15.86 -11.81
CA THR A 116 28.22 -16.30 -13.07
C THR A 116 27.71 -15.12 -13.91
N SER A 117 27.30 -15.38 -15.16
CA SER A 117 26.71 -14.36 -16.02
C SER A 117 25.30 -13.96 -15.56
N ALA A 118 24.89 -12.73 -15.82
CA ALA A 118 23.53 -12.27 -15.53
C ALA A 118 22.46 -13.17 -16.18
N ALA A 119 22.67 -13.55 -17.43
CA ALA A 119 21.78 -14.44 -18.18
C ALA A 119 21.60 -15.83 -17.55
N SER A 120 22.58 -16.31 -16.78
CA SER A 120 22.52 -17.66 -16.19
C SER A 120 21.55 -17.80 -15.02
N TYR A 121 21.16 -16.71 -14.37
CA TYR A 121 20.22 -16.74 -13.24
C TYR A 121 18.76 -17.02 -13.65
N GLY A 122 18.45 -16.96 -14.93
CA GLY A 122 17.13 -17.37 -15.43
C GLY A 122 15.97 -16.46 -15.09
N TRP A 123 16.23 -15.20 -14.78
CA TRP A 123 15.24 -14.21 -14.33
C TRP A 123 14.05 -14.05 -15.30
N GLU A 124 14.31 -14.03 -16.60
CA GLU A 124 13.27 -13.91 -17.63
C GLU A 124 12.30 -15.10 -17.70
N ARG A 125 12.75 -16.29 -17.29
CA ARG A 125 11.94 -17.52 -17.33
C ARG A 125 10.90 -17.61 -16.20
N GLY A 126 10.90 -16.68 -15.28
CA GLY A 126 10.23 -16.79 -14.01
C GLY A 126 11.13 -17.48 -12.97
N LEU A 127 11.78 -16.67 -12.18
CA LEU A 127 12.73 -17.08 -11.15
C LEU A 127 12.04 -17.96 -10.10
N THR A 128 12.60 -19.13 -9.86
CA THR A 128 12.17 -19.96 -8.73
C THR A 128 12.73 -19.42 -7.42
N TRP A 129 12.12 -19.80 -6.31
CA TRP A 129 12.60 -19.41 -4.97
C TRP A 129 14.05 -19.82 -4.70
N ALA A 130 14.45 -21.01 -5.18
CA ALA A 130 15.82 -21.53 -5.03
C ALA A 130 16.82 -20.73 -5.88
N GLU A 131 16.47 -20.38 -7.12
CA GLU A 131 17.30 -19.55 -8.00
C GLU A 131 17.48 -18.14 -7.45
N HIS A 132 16.43 -17.55 -6.87
CA HIS A 132 16.52 -16.26 -6.22
C HIS A 132 17.43 -16.31 -4.98
N GLN A 133 17.30 -17.34 -4.16
CA GLN A 133 18.19 -17.57 -3.03
C GLN A 133 19.65 -17.70 -3.47
N GLU A 134 19.91 -18.42 -4.56
CA GLU A 134 21.27 -18.58 -5.10
C GLU A 134 21.83 -17.24 -5.56
N TYR A 135 21.08 -16.43 -6.27
CA TYR A 135 21.49 -15.07 -6.66
C TYR A 135 21.91 -14.23 -5.44
N ILE A 136 21.11 -14.24 -4.38
CA ILE A 136 21.41 -13.48 -3.16
C ILE A 136 22.67 -14.02 -2.48
N GLN A 137 22.84 -15.35 -2.41
CA GLN A 137 24.03 -15.99 -1.84
C GLN A 137 25.28 -15.64 -2.64
N ASP A 138 25.21 -15.64 -3.96
CA ASP A 138 26.32 -15.27 -4.84
C ASP A 138 26.71 -13.80 -4.65
N ALA A 139 25.73 -12.90 -4.49
CA ALA A 139 25.99 -11.49 -4.19
C ALA A 139 26.69 -11.32 -2.83
N LEU A 140 26.23 -12.05 -1.80
CA LEU A 140 26.88 -12.05 -0.48
C LEU A 140 28.30 -12.61 -0.51
N ASP A 141 28.54 -13.68 -1.28
CA ASP A 141 29.88 -14.30 -1.41
C ASP A 141 30.82 -13.40 -2.23
N ALA A 142 30.29 -12.70 -3.25
CA ALA A 142 31.08 -11.72 -4.00
C ALA A 142 31.48 -10.51 -3.14
N TYR A 143 30.61 -10.11 -2.23
CA TYR A 143 30.91 -9.05 -1.26
C TYR A 143 31.91 -9.51 -0.20
N THR A 144 31.75 -10.72 0.33
CA THR A 144 32.51 -11.24 1.49
C THR A 144 33.86 -11.84 1.07
N VAL A 145 34.93 -11.37 1.66
CA VAL A 145 36.27 -11.95 1.41
C VAL A 145 36.89 -12.42 2.74
N LYS A 146 37.03 -13.71 2.87
CA LYS A 146 37.60 -14.34 4.09
C LYS A 146 38.90 -13.68 4.49
N GLY A 147 38.95 -13.16 5.70
CA GLY A 147 40.18 -12.56 6.28
C GLY A 147 40.40 -11.09 5.90
N THR A 148 39.64 -10.51 4.94
CA THR A 148 39.84 -9.12 4.50
C THR A 148 38.55 -8.29 4.48
N ARG A 149 37.44 -8.89 4.17
CA ARG A 149 36.14 -8.19 4.21
C ARG A 149 35.06 -9.09 4.83
N PRO A 150 34.52 -8.69 5.99
CA PRO A 150 33.47 -9.47 6.66
C PRO A 150 32.19 -9.44 5.82
N PRO A 151 31.22 -10.32 6.12
CA PRO A 151 29.85 -10.19 5.59
C PRO A 151 29.27 -8.81 5.82
N PRO A 152 28.25 -8.40 5.04
CA PRO A 152 27.48 -7.17 5.32
C PRO A 152 27.05 -7.15 6.80
N PRO A 153 26.88 -5.95 7.39
CA PRO A 153 26.34 -5.83 8.74
C PRO A 153 24.94 -6.44 8.83
N GLU A 154 24.58 -6.93 10.00
CA GLU A 154 23.21 -7.39 10.24
C GLU A 154 22.23 -6.21 10.02
N SER A 155 21.19 -6.46 9.23
CA SER A 155 20.18 -5.47 8.84
C SER A 155 18.80 -6.11 8.79
N ASP A 156 17.76 -5.29 8.86
CA ASP A 156 16.39 -5.75 8.65
C ASP A 156 16.18 -6.17 7.20
N VAL A 157 16.77 -5.42 6.26
CA VAL A 157 16.66 -5.66 4.82
C VAL A 157 18.03 -5.55 4.16
N LEU A 158 18.37 -6.53 3.35
CA LEU A 158 19.49 -6.47 2.40
C LEU A 158 18.97 -6.02 1.03
N TYR A 159 19.61 -5.05 0.42
CA TYR A 159 19.32 -4.60 -0.95
C TYR A 159 20.46 -5.02 -1.88
N VAL A 160 20.12 -5.75 -2.95
CA VAL A 160 21.08 -6.14 -3.99
C VAL A 160 20.71 -5.42 -5.27
N VAL A 161 21.60 -4.57 -5.76
CA VAL A 161 21.36 -3.68 -6.91
C VAL A 161 22.31 -4.04 -8.04
N PRO A 162 21.84 -4.54 -9.19
CA PRO A 162 22.68 -4.83 -10.34
C PRO A 162 22.95 -3.56 -11.16
N VAL A 163 24.00 -3.63 -11.99
CA VAL A 163 24.23 -2.64 -13.05
C VAL A 163 23.07 -2.62 -14.06
N ASN A 164 22.76 -1.47 -14.65
CA ASN A 164 21.64 -1.31 -15.57
C ASN A 164 21.72 -2.20 -16.82
N SER A 165 22.94 -2.50 -17.28
CA SER A 165 23.16 -3.40 -18.43
C SER A 165 22.69 -4.84 -18.19
N ALA A 166 22.50 -5.25 -16.92
CA ALA A 166 21.97 -6.57 -16.55
C ALA A 166 20.50 -6.77 -16.98
N GLY A 167 19.74 -5.68 -17.19
CA GLY A 167 18.37 -5.73 -17.70
C GLY A 167 18.26 -6.37 -19.08
N GLY A 168 19.18 -6.05 -19.97
CA GLY A 168 19.28 -6.70 -21.29
C GLY A 168 19.70 -8.17 -21.24
N ARG A 169 20.02 -8.69 -20.05
CA ARG A 169 20.38 -10.08 -19.76
C ARG A 169 19.34 -10.78 -18.88
N GLY A 170 18.18 -10.19 -18.67
CA GLY A 170 17.04 -10.78 -17.98
C GLY A 170 16.80 -10.27 -16.56
N ILE A 171 17.77 -9.64 -15.89
CA ILE A 171 17.57 -9.11 -14.52
C ILE A 171 16.82 -7.79 -14.58
N SER A 172 15.55 -7.84 -15.00
CA SER A 172 14.72 -6.65 -15.22
C SER A 172 13.79 -6.33 -14.06
N ARG A 173 13.17 -7.32 -13.41
CA ARG A 173 12.16 -7.11 -12.39
C ARG A 173 12.78 -6.99 -11.00
N SER A 174 12.25 -6.03 -10.22
CA SER A 174 12.49 -6.00 -8.78
C SER A 174 11.69 -7.10 -8.08
N ILE A 175 12.27 -7.75 -7.09
CA ILE A 175 11.64 -8.89 -6.37
C ILE A 175 12.09 -8.90 -4.92
N THR A 176 11.14 -9.07 -4.01
CA THR A 176 11.41 -9.23 -2.58
C THR A 176 11.49 -10.72 -2.20
N PHE A 177 12.57 -11.09 -1.51
CA PHE A 177 12.76 -12.41 -0.92
C PHE A 177 12.38 -12.35 0.57
N VAL A 178 11.31 -13.02 0.93
CA VAL A 178 10.67 -12.90 2.25
C VAL A 178 11.21 -13.85 3.32
N THR A 179 12.27 -14.58 3.03
CA THR A 179 12.91 -15.50 3.97
C THR A 179 14.26 -14.94 4.42
N ARG A 180 14.62 -15.21 5.68
CA ARG A 180 15.91 -14.82 6.23
C ARG A 180 17.08 -15.40 5.41
N VAL A 181 18.03 -14.56 5.07
CA VAL A 181 19.21 -14.91 4.27
C VAL A 181 20.47 -14.79 5.12
N ASN A 182 21.28 -15.85 5.09
CA ASN A 182 22.59 -15.90 5.72
C ASN A 182 23.67 -16.06 4.67
N THR A 183 24.90 -15.61 4.96
CA THR A 183 26.04 -15.92 4.08
C THR A 183 26.33 -17.43 4.11
N ARG A 184 26.90 -17.98 3.02
CA ARG A 184 27.41 -19.37 3.02
C ARG A 184 28.57 -19.58 4.01
N GLN A 185 29.22 -18.49 4.40
CA GLN A 185 30.30 -18.50 5.39
C GLN A 185 29.81 -18.44 6.84
N GLY A 186 28.51 -18.43 7.06
CA GLY A 186 27.87 -18.32 8.37
C GLY A 186 27.59 -16.86 8.76
N GLY A 187 26.68 -16.69 9.71
CA GLY A 187 26.19 -15.38 10.16
C GLY A 187 24.83 -15.03 9.58
N ASN A 188 24.06 -14.27 10.35
CA ASN A 188 22.76 -13.77 9.94
C ASN A 188 22.93 -12.34 9.40
N VAL A 189 22.55 -12.10 8.15
CA VAL A 189 22.80 -10.83 7.46
C VAL A 189 21.55 -9.97 7.39
N ALA A 190 20.43 -10.56 6.97
CA ALA A 190 19.18 -9.84 6.79
C ALA A 190 17.96 -10.73 7.06
N ARG A 191 16.88 -10.14 7.53
CA ARG A 191 15.60 -10.84 7.65
C ARG A 191 14.94 -11.02 6.29
N LYS A 192 15.07 -10.02 5.43
CA LYS A 192 14.50 -9.94 4.09
C LYS A 192 15.56 -9.43 3.12
N THR A 193 15.35 -9.73 1.85
CA THR A 193 16.21 -9.20 0.78
C THR A 193 15.34 -8.63 -0.32
N VAL A 194 15.68 -7.43 -0.77
CA VAL A 194 15.14 -6.83 -2.00
C VAL A 194 16.21 -6.93 -3.06
N THR A 195 15.93 -7.64 -4.13
CA THR A 195 16.72 -7.57 -5.36
C THR A 195 16.09 -6.53 -6.25
N VAL A 196 16.78 -5.40 -6.43
CA VAL A 196 16.33 -4.33 -7.30
C VAL A 196 16.59 -4.74 -8.74
N GLY A 197 15.55 -4.79 -9.57
CA GLY A 197 15.68 -5.02 -11.00
C GLY A 197 16.03 -3.74 -11.74
N THR A 198 16.47 -3.87 -12.97
CA THR A 198 16.81 -2.70 -13.79
C THR A 198 15.56 -1.95 -14.28
N ASP A 199 14.37 -2.55 -14.19
CA ASP A 199 13.10 -1.87 -14.42
C ASP A 199 12.93 -0.62 -13.54
N ALA A 200 13.42 -0.66 -12.31
CA ALA A 200 13.45 0.52 -11.43
C ALA A 200 14.07 1.73 -12.14
N PHE A 201 15.20 1.54 -12.83
CA PHE A 201 15.94 2.63 -13.46
C PHE A 201 15.52 2.88 -14.92
N THR A 202 15.17 1.85 -15.67
CA THR A 202 14.86 1.95 -17.11
C THR A 202 13.40 2.28 -17.41
N THR A 203 12.48 1.75 -16.59
CA THR A 203 11.04 1.99 -16.75
C THR A 203 10.59 3.25 -16.03
N TRP A 204 11.05 3.45 -14.80
CA TRP A 204 10.59 4.52 -13.94
C TRP A 204 11.47 5.77 -13.99
N GLY A 205 12.71 5.68 -14.48
CA GLY A 205 13.63 6.80 -14.67
C GLY A 205 13.78 7.66 -13.40
N PRO A 206 13.36 8.95 -13.42
CA PRO A 206 13.45 9.81 -12.24
C PRO A 206 12.61 9.38 -11.04
N LYS A 207 11.65 8.45 -11.26
CA LYS A 207 10.81 7.86 -10.21
C LYS A 207 11.28 6.45 -9.80
N SER A 208 12.52 6.07 -10.10
CA SER A 208 13.10 4.75 -9.76
C SER A 208 12.95 4.36 -8.29
N TRP A 209 12.96 5.34 -7.41
CA TRP A 209 12.77 5.16 -5.98
C TRP A 209 11.42 4.52 -5.60
N ILE A 210 10.39 4.66 -6.43
CA ILE A 210 9.05 4.12 -6.09
C ILE A 210 9.01 2.59 -6.20
N ALA A 211 9.82 2.00 -7.10
CA ALA A 211 10.00 0.56 -7.14
C ALA A 211 10.67 0.05 -5.84
N LEU A 212 11.67 0.78 -5.33
CA LEU A 212 12.29 0.45 -4.04
C LEU A 212 11.28 0.58 -2.89
N ALA A 213 10.42 1.59 -2.91
CA ALA A 213 9.36 1.77 -1.92
C ALA A 213 8.38 0.60 -1.94
N HIS A 214 7.91 0.17 -3.12
CA HIS A 214 7.04 -0.99 -3.30
C HIS A 214 7.65 -2.27 -2.74
N GLU A 215 8.86 -2.63 -3.18
CA GLU A 215 9.54 -3.84 -2.74
C GLU A 215 9.85 -3.83 -1.23
N THR A 216 10.19 -2.66 -0.69
CA THR A 216 10.35 -2.52 0.77
C THR A 216 9.03 -2.75 1.50
N GLY A 217 7.88 -2.37 0.92
CA GLY A 217 6.54 -2.66 1.43
C GLY A 217 6.33 -4.17 1.66
N HIS A 218 6.78 -5.01 0.75
CA HIS A 218 6.73 -6.47 0.92
C HIS A 218 7.59 -6.96 2.09
N THR A 219 8.69 -6.30 2.40
CA THR A 219 9.50 -6.67 3.58
C THR A 219 8.72 -6.44 4.88
N MET A 220 7.80 -5.49 4.90
CA MET A 220 6.87 -5.22 5.99
C MET A 220 5.58 -6.06 5.89
N CYS A 221 5.56 -7.08 5.02
CA CYS A 221 4.47 -8.01 4.79
C CYS A 221 3.21 -7.38 4.16
N LEU A 222 3.38 -6.38 3.31
CA LEU A 222 2.30 -5.91 2.45
C LEU A 222 2.16 -6.82 1.22
N ALA A 223 0.92 -7.00 0.76
CA ALA A 223 0.58 -7.81 -0.40
C ALA A 223 0.61 -6.97 -1.69
N ASP A 224 0.82 -7.63 -2.82
CA ASP A 224 0.52 -7.04 -4.13
C ASP A 224 -0.98 -6.89 -4.32
N PHE A 225 -1.38 -5.73 -4.81
CA PHE A 225 -2.76 -5.43 -5.19
C PHE A 225 -2.97 -5.40 -6.71
N TYR A 226 -1.91 -5.56 -7.50
CA TYR A 226 -2.05 -5.81 -8.94
C TYR A 226 -2.28 -7.31 -9.20
N PRO A 227 -2.92 -7.67 -10.34
CA PRO A 227 -3.22 -9.07 -10.63
C PRO A 227 -1.99 -9.84 -11.11
N PHE A 228 -1.82 -11.07 -10.59
CA PHE A 228 -0.86 -12.05 -11.13
C PHE A 228 -1.41 -12.80 -12.35
N GLU A 229 -2.70 -12.62 -12.61
CA GLU A 229 -3.37 -13.11 -13.80
C GLU A 229 -3.15 -12.15 -14.97
N ASN A 230 -3.47 -12.55 -16.17
CA ASN A 230 -3.36 -11.69 -17.37
C ASN A 230 -4.51 -10.67 -17.44
N LEU A 231 -4.54 -9.78 -16.45
CA LEU A 231 -5.47 -8.67 -16.32
C LEU A 231 -4.69 -7.35 -16.35
N GLY A 232 -5.37 -6.22 -16.53
CA GLY A 232 -4.70 -4.91 -16.46
C GLY A 232 -4.16 -4.59 -15.07
N LEU A 233 -3.04 -3.88 -14.96
CA LEU A 233 -2.35 -3.56 -13.71
C LEU A 233 -3.30 -2.93 -12.66
N GLY A 234 -4.14 -1.98 -13.07
CA GLY A 234 -5.13 -1.32 -12.21
C GLY A 234 -6.43 -2.11 -11.95
N TYR A 235 -6.52 -3.38 -12.35
CA TYR A 235 -7.77 -4.15 -12.33
C TYR A 235 -8.43 -4.21 -10.95
N TYR A 236 -7.66 -4.40 -9.88
CA TYR A 236 -8.22 -4.49 -8.53
C TYR A 236 -8.35 -3.12 -7.85
N VAL A 237 -7.33 -2.29 -7.91
CA VAL A 237 -7.26 -1.07 -7.08
C VAL A 237 -7.09 0.22 -7.87
N GLY A 238 -7.08 0.19 -9.21
CA GLY A 238 -6.73 1.38 -10.00
C GLY A 238 -5.32 1.87 -9.63
N GLY A 239 -5.14 3.18 -9.62
CA GLY A 239 -3.89 3.83 -9.24
C GLY A 239 -3.86 4.34 -7.78
N TRP A 240 -4.61 3.71 -6.86
CA TRP A 240 -4.82 4.20 -5.50
C TRP A 240 -3.81 3.70 -4.46
N SER A 241 -2.86 2.86 -4.83
CA SER A 241 -1.84 2.35 -3.89
C SER A 241 -0.57 1.97 -4.61
N ALA A 242 0.59 2.29 -4.02
CA ALA A 242 1.89 1.83 -4.48
C ALA A 242 2.03 0.29 -4.50
N MET A 243 1.25 -0.43 -3.70
CA MET A 243 1.22 -1.90 -3.75
C MET A 243 0.37 -2.43 -4.91
N GLY A 244 -0.35 -1.57 -5.63
CA GLY A 244 -1.06 -1.87 -6.88
C GLY A 244 -0.31 -1.33 -8.08
N ASP A 245 -0.32 -0.03 -8.28
CA ASP A 245 0.40 0.64 -9.35
C ASP A 245 1.31 1.72 -8.77
N VAL A 246 2.62 1.46 -8.86
CA VAL A 246 3.65 2.38 -8.39
C VAL A 246 3.64 3.74 -9.10
N SER A 247 3.04 3.83 -10.29
CA SER A 247 2.88 5.07 -11.06
C SER A 247 1.49 5.68 -10.97
N GLY A 248 0.65 5.14 -10.10
CA GLY A 248 -0.74 5.56 -9.93
C GLY A 248 -0.92 7.02 -9.51
N ILE A 249 -2.17 7.46 -9.52
CA ILE A 249 -2.56 8.85 -9.19
C ILE A 249 -2.46 9.15 -7.70
N GLY A 250 -2.62 8.14 -6.86
CA GLY A 250 -2.59 8.21 -5.41
C GLY A 250 -1.70 7.08 -4.85
N PRO A 251 -0.37 7.17 -4.99
CA PRO A 251 0.54 6.09 -4.65
C PRO A 251 0.78 5.94 -3.14
N ASP A 252 0.01 6.58 -2.29
CA ASP A 252 0.05 6.32 -0.85
C ASP A 252 -0.54 4.94 -0.52
N PHE A 253 -0.25 4.39 0.64
CA PHE A 253 -0.89 3.15 1.09
C PHE A 253 -2.33 3.42 1.55
N PHE A 254 -3.21 2.42 1.42
CA PHE A 254 -4.55 2.49 1.97
C PHE A 254 -4.53 2.66 3.50
N ALA A 255 -5.57 3.30 4.06
CA ALA A 255 -5.72 3.43 5.51
C ALA A 255 -5.71 2.06 6.21
N TRP A 256 -6.22 1.00 5.56
CA TRP A 256 -6.13 -0.37 6.06
C TRP A 256 -4.69 -0.84 6.27
N ASP A 257 -3.81 -0.60 5.28
CA ASP A 257 -2.40 -0.97 5.40
C ASP A 257 -1.67 -0.12 6.42
N LYS A 258 -1.90 1.20 6.42
CA LYS A 258 -1.34 2.11 7.44
C LYS A 258 -1.76 1.72 8.86
N TRP A 259 -3.00 1.24 9.04
CA TRP A 259 -3.46 0.73 10.32
C TRP A 259 -2.76 -0.57 10.71
N ARG A 260 -2.58 -1.50 9.78
CA ARG A 260 -1.81 -2.74 9.99
C ARG A 260 -0.34 -2.47 10.31
N LEU A 261 0.27 -1.49 9.65
CA LEU A 261 1.66 -1.07 9.87
C LEU A 261 1.85 -0.28 11.18
N GLY A 262 0.77 0.17 11.81
CA GLY A 262 0.81 0.96 13.05
C GLY A 262 0.99 2.47 12.82
N TRP A 263 0.90 2.95 11.56
CA TRP A 263 0.98 4.38 11.21
C TRP A 263 -0.33 5.14 11.45
N ILE A 264 -1.42 4.41 11.53
CA ILE A 264 -2.73 4.89 11.98
C ILE A 264 -3.10 4.09 13.22
N ASN A 265 -3.44 4.78 14.30
CA ASN A 265 -3.80 4.13 15.56
C ASN A 265 -5.29 3.74 15.59
N ASP A 266 -5.66 2.92 16.57
CA ASP A 266 -7.05 2.44 16.74
C ASP A 266 -8.07 3.58 16.97
N LYS A 267 -7.65 4.73 17.47
CA LYS A 267 -8.56 5.86 17.73
C LYS A 267 -8.95 6.57 16.44
N SER A 268 -8.13 6.44 15.41
CA SER A 268 -8.36 7.05 14.09
C SER A 268 -9.17 6.15 13.15
N ILE A 269 -9.69 5.02 13.66
CA ILE A 269 -10.57 4.12 12.91
C ILE A 269 -11.93 4.05 13.59
N ASP A 270 -13.00 4.26 12.87
CA ASP A 270 -14.34 3.92 13.31
C ASP A 270 -14.73 2.52 12.82
N CYS A 271 -15.30 1.72 13.72
CA CYS A 271 -15.68 0.34 13.45
C CYS A 271 -17.19 0.18 13.47
N VAL A 272 -17.77 -0.31 12.36
CA VAL A 272 -19.17 -0.68 12.24
C VAL A 272 -19.26 -2.21 12.13
N SER A 273 -19.85 -2.86 13.12
CA SER A 273 -20.00 -4.33 13.18
C SER A 273 -21.41 -4.76 13.57
N GLU A 274 -22.37 -3.85 13.56
CA GLU A 274 -23.75 -4.13 13.91
C GLU A 274 -24.70 -3.45 12.92
N ARG A 275 -25.89 -4.04 12.77
CA ARG A 275 -26.99 -3.43 11.98
C ARG A 275 -27.34 -2.05 12.51
N GLY A 276 -27.59 -1.13 11.62
CA GLY A 276 -28.06 0.22 11.95
C GLY A 276 -27.52 1.28 11.02
N THR A 277 -27.89 2.52 11.32
CA THR A 277 -27.41 3.71 10.63
C THR A 277 -26.47 4.47 11.56
N THR A 278 -25.26 4.76 11.09
CA THR A 278 -24.26 5.53 11.82
C THR A 278 -23.73 6.68 10.97
N GLN A 279 -23.20 7.72 11.60
CA GLN A 279 -22.54 8.82 10.90
C GLN A 279 -21.12 9.00 11.42
N HIS A 280 -20.19 9.24 10.50
CA HIS A 280 -18.76 9.37 10.77
C HIS A 280 -18.20 10.55 9.99
N THR A 281 -17.25 11.26 10.58
CA THR A 281 -16.54 12.34 9.88
C THR A 281 -15.10 11.93 9.61
N LEU A 282 -14.79 11.71 8.34
CA LEU A 282 -13.46 11.36 7.85
C LEU A 282 -12.61 12.60 7.64
N THR A 283 -11.36 12.50 8.05
CA THR A 283 -10.29 13.43 7.68
C THR A 283 -9.45 12.78 6.59
N PRO A 284 -9.12 13.49 5.50
CA PRO A 284 -8.29 12.96 4.43
C PRO A 284 -7.02 12.29 4.92
N LEU A 285 -6.65 11.19 4.26
CA LEU A 285 -5.56 10.32 4.66
C LEU A 285 -4.21 11.05 4.65
N GLU A 286 -4.01 11.95 3.69
CA GLU A 286 -2.80 12.71 3.44
C GLU A 286 -2.51 13.74 4.55
N LEU A 287 -3.54 14.20 5.23
CA LEU A 287 -3.37 15.23 6.26
C LEU A 287 -2.83 14.61 7.55
N LYS A 288 -1.70 15.12 8.03
CA LYS A 288 -1.24 14.84 9.40
C LYS A 288 -2.10 15.63 10.36
N THR A 289 -2.91 14.92 11.15
CA THR A 289 -3.89 15.50 12.04
C THR A 289 -3.71 15.01 13.48
N SER A 290 -4.65 15.34 14.37
CA SER A 290 -4.60 14.88 15.75
C SER A 290 -4.88 13.37 15.85
N ASP A 291 -4.43 12.74 16.92
CA ASP A 291 -4.63 11.30 17.19
C ASP A 291 -6.11 10.88 17.31
N ASN A 292 -7.05 11.84 17.26
CA ASN A 292 -8.47 11.57 17.38
C ASN A 292 -9.24 11.77 16.06
N ASP A 293 -8.56 12.16 14.98
CA ASP A 293 -9.22 12.35 13.68
C ASP A 293 -9.41 11.00 13.00
N ILE A 294 -10.63 10.75 12.54
CA ILE A 294 -10.98 9.49 11.90
C ILE A 294 -10.44 9.47 10.46
N LYS A 295 -9.57 8.51 10.18
CA LYS A 295 -8.95 8.28 8.87
C LYS A 295 -9.71 7.28 8.02
N ALA A 296 -10.33 6.30 8.66
CA ALA A 296 -11.18 5.33 7.96
C ALA A 296 -12.34 4.87 8.81
N VAL A 297 -13.40 4.47 8.12
CA VAL A 297 -14.52 3.70 8.67
C VAL A 297 -14.42 2.29 8.12
N VAL A 298 -14.36 1.31 9.01
CA VAL A 298 -14.30 -0.11 8.66
C VAL A 298 -15.62 -0.76 9.02
N VAL A 299 -16.28 -1.35 8.04
CA VAL A 299 -17.54 -2.09 8.21
C VAL A 299 -17.22 -3.58 8.12
N ALA A 300 -17.15 -4.27 9.26
CA ALA A 300 -16.89 -5.71 9.30
C ALA A 300 -18.15 -6.50 8.90
N VAL A 301 -18.14 -7.08 7.71
CA VAL A 301 -19.30 -7.80 7.17
C VAL A 301 -19.32 -9.27 7.62
N ASN A 302 -18.13 -9.85 7.73
CA ASN A 302 -17.94 -11.20 8.27
C ASN A 302 -16.53 -11.34 8.87
N GLN A 303 -16.10 -12.58 9.18
CA GLN A 303 -14.80 -12.83 9.84
C GLN A 303 -13.58 -12.54 8.96
N THR A 304 -13.74 -12.51 7.64
CA THR A 304 -12.62 -12.33 6.69
C THR A 304 -12.79 -11.11 5.79
N SER A 305 -13.99 -10.51 5.75
CA SER A 305 -14.29 -9.47 4.77
C SER A 305 -14.82 -8.20 5.44
N ALA A 306 -14.28 -7.06 5.02
CA ALA A 306 -14.72 -5.73 5.44
C ALA A 306 -14.84 -4.78 4.25
N LEU A 307 -15.76 -3.81 4.35
CA LEU A 307 -15.75 -2.60 3.55
C LEU A 307 -14.96 -1.54 4.30
N VAL A 308 -14.13 -0.80 3.60
CA VAL A 308 -13.41 0.36 4.15
C VAL A 308 -13.78 1.60 3.36
N ALA A 309 -14.04 2.69 4.07
CA ALA A 309 -14.21 4.02 3.53
C ALA A 309 -13.14 4.95 4.08
N GLU A 310 -12.39 5.61 3.22
CA GLU A 310 -11.38 6.61 3.56
C GLU A 310 -11.53 7.84 2.67
N ALA A 311 -11.10 9.00 3.12
CA ALA A 311 -11.10 10.21 2.29
C ALA A 311 -9.74 10.45 1.66
N ARG A 312 -9.70 10.76 0.35
CA ARG A 312 -8.50 11.07 -0.43
C ARG A 312 -8.62 12.44 -1.10
N ILE A 313 -7.54 13.21 -1.08
CA ILE A 313 -7.45 14.54 -1.68
C ILE A 313 -6.12 14.72 -2.43
N PRO A 314 -6.02 15.67 -3.38
CA PRO A 314 -4.78 15.89 -4.14
C PRO A 314 -3.72 16.65 -3.33
N GLU A 315 -3.27 16.08 -2.22
CA GLU A 315 -2.19 16.62 -1.38
C GLU A 315 -1.11 15.57 -1.12
N GLY A 316 0.10 15.99 -0.83
CA GLY A 316 1.22 15.12 -0.46
C GLY A 316 1.51 14.06 -1.52
N LEU A 317 1.60 12.82 -1.09
CA LEU A 317 1.85 11.67 -1.96
C LEU A 317 0.75 11.47 -3.00
N ASP A 318 -0.46 11.90 -2.70
CA ASP A 318 -1.65 11.77 -3.54
C ASP A 318 -1.92 13.01 -4.41
N SER A 319 -0.93 13.84 -4.63
CA SER A 319 -1.06 15.08 -5.42
C SER A 319 -1.60 14.87 -6.85
N GLY A 320 -1.59 13.64 -7.36
CA GLY A 320 -2.16 13.25 -8.65
C GLY A 320 -3.66 12.90 -8.62
N VAL A 321 -4.29 12.84 -7.45
CA VAL A 321 -5.70 12.50 -7.33
C VAL A 321 -6.56 13.51 -8.06
N CYS A 322 -7.32 13.06 -9.06
CA CYS A 322 -8.16 13.90 -9.92
C CYS A 322 -9.61 14.01 -9.44
N ALA A 323 -10.06 13.07 -8.62
CA ALA A 323 -11.40 13.01 -8.05
C ALA A 323 -11.33 12.91 -6.51
N PRO A 324 -11.13 14.05 -5.81
CA PRO A 324 -11.12 14.05 -4.36
C PRO A 324 -12.48 13.65 -3.79
N GLY A 325 -12.47 12.73 -2.81
CA GLY A 325 -13.71 12.21 -2.26
C GLY A 325 -13.50 11.07 -1.28
N VAL A 326 -14.57 10.34 -1.01
CA VAL A 326 -14.53 9.12 -0.17
C VAL A 326 -14.34 7.92 -1.07
N LEU A 327 -13.18 7.29 -0.94
CA LEU A 327 -12.82 6.05 -1.62
C LEU A 327 -13.40 4.87 -0.84
N LEU A 328 -14.06 3.95 -1.56
CA LEU A 328 -14.57 2.71 -1.02
C LEU A 328 -13.80 1.52 -1.56
N TYR A 329 -13.41 0.60 -0.69
CA TYR A 329 -12.80 -0.66 -1.12
C TYR A 329 -13.15 -1.81 -0.17
N THR A 330 -13.13 -3.01 -0.71
CA THR A 330 -13.28 -4.24 0.06
C THR A 330 -11.93 -4.81 0.44
N VAL A 331 -11.88 -5.42 1.61
CA VAL A 331 -10.74 -6.19 2.09
C VAL A 331 -11.20 -7.61 2.35
N ASP A 332 -10.43 -8.60 1.89
CA ASP A 332 -10.67 -10.01 2.19
C ASP A 332 -9.38 -10.70 2.61
N THR A 333 -9.28 -11.05 3.89
CA THR A 333 -8.07 -11.64 4.49
C THR A 333 -7.83 -13.09 4.07
N SER A 334 -8.81 -13.74 3.43
CA SER A 334 -8.70 -15.10 2.90
C SER A 334 -8.15 -15.16 1.46
N VAL A 335 -7.99 -14.00 0.83
CA VAL A 335 -7.45 -13.89 -0.53
C VAL A 335 -5.96 -13.58 -0.46
N LYS A 336 -5.15 -14.36 -1.19
CA LYS A 336 -3.70 -14.18 -1.23
C LYS A 336 -3.27 -13.00 -2.10
N THR A 337 -2.02 -12.57 -1.91
CA THR A 337 -1.33 -11.57 -2.72
C THR A 337 -1.53 -11.81 -4.23
N GLY A 338 -1.74 -10.75 -5.01
CA GLY A 338 -1.89 -10.80 -6.48
C GLY A 338 -3.25 -11.32 -6.98
N TYR A 339 -4.20 -11.66 -6.08
CA TYR A 339 -5.54 -12.15 -6.45
C TYR A 339 -6.67 -11.23 -5.97
N GLY A 340 -6.33 -10.00 -5.62
CA GLY A 340 -7.27 -8.95 -5.21
C GLY A 340 -7.77 -9.12 -3.78
N PRO A 341 -6.87 -9.22 -2.79
CA PRO A 341 -7.25 -9.18 -1.37
C PRO A 341 -7.82 -7.82 -0.97
N VAL A 342 -7.48 -6.77 -1.72
CA VAL A 342 -8.08 -5.44 -1.66
C VAL A 342 -8.65 -5.11 -3.04
N ARG A 343 -9.88 -4.55 -3.08
CA ARG A 343 -10.54 -4.17 -4.33
C ARG A 343 -11.26 -2.85 -4.17
N VAL A 344 -10.83 -1.84 -4.92
CA VAL A 344 -11.54 -0.56 -5.00
C VAL A 344 -12.88 -0.77 -5.71
N LEU A 345 -13.93 -0.23 -5.11
CA LEU A 345 -15.27 -0.21 -5.68
C LEU A 345 -15.37 0.97 -6.65
N ASP A 346 -15.66 0.65 -7.89
CA ASP A 346 -15.90 1.66 -8.91
C ASP A 346 -17.32 2.19 -8.77
N VAL A 347 -17.46 3.42 -8.31
CA VAL A 347 -18.76 4.08 -8.15
C VAL A 347 -19.18 4.85 -9.41
N THR A 348 -18.28 4.94 -10.41
CA THR A 348 -18.46 5.66 -11.67
C THR A 348 -18.09 4.79 -12.89
N PRO A 349 -18.60 3.54 -12.98
CA PRO A 349 -18.15 2.61 -14.00
C PRO A 349 -18.36 3.15 -15.41
N GLY A 350 -17.32 3.04 -16.25
CA GLY A 350 -17.32 3.53 -17.63
C GLY A 350 -17.03 5.02 -17.77
N SER A 351 -16.57 5.69 -16.69
CA SER A 351 -16.15 7.11 -16.73
C SER A 351 -14.87 7.32 -17.54
N GLY A 352 -14.01 6.30 -17.63
CA GLY A 352 -12.66 6.41 -18.17
C GLY A 352 -11.64 6.95 -17.17
N GLY A 353 -12.00 7.00 -15.90
CA GLY A 353 -11.14 7.51 -14.82
C GLY A 353 -10.78 8.98 -14.98
N CYS A 354 -9.58 9.33 -14.57
CA CYS A 354 -9.06 10.71 -14.66
C CYS A 354 -8.50 11.11 -16.03
N GLY A 355 -8.74 10.30 -17.04
CA GLY A 355 -8.22 10.51 -18.39
C GLY A 355 -8.93 9.61 -19.40
N THR A 356 -8.28 9.40 -20.52
CA THR A 356 -8.83 8.59 -21.62
C THR A 356 -8.43 7.10 -21.54
N ASP A 357 -7.73 6.70 -20.48
CA ASP A 357 -7.24 5.34 -20.33
C ASP A 357 -8.21 4.51 -19.48
N SER A 358 -9.01 3.66 -20.14
CA SER A 358 -9.99 2.78 -19.51
C SER A 358 -9.39 1.74 -18.53
N VAL A 359 -8.08 1.53 -18.56
CA VAL A 359 -7.38 0.61 -17.64
C VAL A 359 -7.51 1.09 -16.19
N TYR A 360 -7.66 2.38 -16.00
CA TYR A 360 -7.76 3.03 -14.68
C TYR A 360 -9.13 3.67 -14.42
N ASP A 361 -10.20 3.06 -14.92
CA ASP A 361 -11.58 3.54 -14.74
C ASP A 361 -11.91 3.88 -13.27
N LYS A 362 -11.32 3.12 -12.33
CA LYS A 362 -11.47 3.32 -10.87
C LYS A 362 -10.80 4.58 -10.31
N ASN A 363 -10.00 5.31 -11.09
CA ASN A 363 -9.23 6.46 -10.58
C ASN A 363 -10.11 7.66 -10.18
N ASP A 364 -11.34 7.74 -10.66
CA ASP A 364 -12.33 8.72 -10.23
C ASP A 364 -13.49 8.10 -9.43
N GLY A 365 -13.35 6.83 -9.03
CA GLY A 365 -14.36 6.06 -8.30
C GLY A 365 -14.56 6.48 -6.84
N THR A 366 -14.69 7.78 -6.57
CA THR A 366 -14.93 8.31 -5.22
C THR A 366 -16.34 8.87 -5.05
N LEU A 367 -16.87 8.78 -3.83
CA LEU A 367 -18.11 9.47 -3.45
C LEU A 367 -17.82 10.93 -3.10
N SER A 368 -18.63 11.83 -3.66
CA SER A 368 -18.50 13.26 -3.38
C SER A 368 -19.82 14.02 -3.56
N LEU A 369 -19.90 15.24 -2.99
CA LEU A 369 -21.02 16.18 -3.17
C LEU A 369 -20.73 17.27 -4.21
N VAL A 370 -19.66 17.13 -4.98
CA VAL A 370 -19.39 18.08 -6.08
C VAL A 370 -20.44 17.92 -7.18
N PRO A 371 -20.76 18.97 -7.95
CA PRO A 371 -21.69 18.87 -9.06
C PRO A 371 -21.30 17.76 -10.05
N GLY A 372 -22.21 16.82 -10.30
CA GLY A 372 -21.96 15.65 -11.16
C GLY A 372 -21.31 14.46 -10.45
N GLY A 373 -20.93 14.60 -9.19
CA GLY A 373 -20.37 13.49 -8.39
C GLY A 373 -21.44 12.50 -7.93
N VAL A 374 -21.02 11.29 -7.59
CA VAL A 374 -21.86 10.26 -6.96
C VAL A 374 -21.77 10.44 -5.46
N SER A 375 -22.91 10.58 -4.77
CA SER A 375 -22.92 10.82 -3.33
C SER A 375 -23.20 9.57 -2.49
N SER A 376 -23.67 8.48 -3.09
CA SER A 376 -24.06 7.26 -2.37
C SER A 376 -23.72 6.02 -3.20
N TYR A 377 -23.32 4.95 -2.51
CA TYR A 377 -23.08 3.65 -3.14
C TYR A 377 -23.56 2.51 -2.24
N LYS A 378 -24.45 1.68 -2.79
CA LYS A 378 -24.89 0.43 -2.14
C LYS A 378 -24.02 -0.72 -2.63
N VAL A 379 -23.27 -1.33 -1.70
CA VAL A 379 -22.34 -2.43 -2.04
C VAL A 379 -23.15 -3.68 -2.41
N PRO A 380 -23.02 -4.19 -3.64
CA PRO A 380 -23.83 -5.30 -4.10
C PRO A 380 -23.63 -6.56 -3.24
N GLY A 381 -24.72 -7.10 -2.69
CA GLY A 381 -24.72 -8.33 -1.91
C GLY A 381 -24.17 -8.22 -0.48
N TRP A 382 -23.74 -7.02 -0.04
CA TRP A 382 -23.14 -6.85 1.29
C TRP A 382 -24.11 -6.26 2.34
N GLY A 383 -25.26 -5.76 1.92
CA GLY A 383 -26.20 -5.10 2.84
C GLY A 383 -25.62 -3.84 3.47
N VAL A 384 -24.74 -3.14 2.77
CA VAL A 384 -24.11 -1.89 3.21
C VAL A 384 -24.32 -0.83 2.17
N GLU A 385 -24.74 0.36 2.61
CA GLU A 385 -24.77 1.57 1.80
C GLU A 385 -23.97 2.66 2.50
N VAL A 386 -23.15 3.40 1.73
CA VAL A 386 -22.40 4.55 2.21
C VAL A 386 -22.84 5.79 1.45
N THR A 387 -23.21 6.84 2.18
CA THR A 387 -23.65 8.12 1.61
C THR A 387 -22.80 9.26 2.17
N VAL A 388 -22.24 10.11 1.33
CA VAL A 388 -21.63 11.39 1.74
C VAL A 388 -22.74 12.37 2.04
N VAL A 389 -22.86 12.82 3.29
CA VAL A 389 -23.92 13.74 3.74
C VAL A 389 -23.42 15.17 3.96
N LYS A 390 -22.10 15.33 4.11
CA LYS A 390 -21.45 16.65 4.20
C LYS A 390 -20.02 16.55 3.69
N GLN A 391 -19.59 17.59 2.98
CA GLN A 391 -18.23 17.69 2.43
C GLN A 391 -17.70 19.09 2.64
N THR A 392 -16.42 19.17 3.02
CA THR A 392 -15.61 20.39 3.00
C THR A 392 -14.27 20.04 2.32
N GLU A 393 -13.38 21.00 2.14
CA GLU A 393 -12.06 20.76 1.57
C GLU A 393 -11.22 19.73 2.40
N LYS A 394 -11.44 19.67 3.72
CA LYS A 394 -10.63 18.90 4.66
C LYS A 394 -11.42 17.89 5.50
N SER A 395 -12.68 17.63 5.17
CA SER A 395 -13.47 16.62 5.88
C SER A 395 -14.67 16.15 5.08
N TYR A 396 -15.03 14.87 5.27
CA TYR A 396 -16.19 14.24 4.67
C TYR A 396 -17.01 13.56 5.74
N THR A 397 -18.28 13.96 5.91
CA THR A 397 -19.18 13.22 6.79
C THR A 397 -19.95 12.21 5.96
N ILE A 398 -19.82 10.94 6.33
CA ILE A 398 -20.55 9.84 5.70
C ILE A 398 -21.59 9.26 6.63
N GLN A 399 -22.69 8.79 6.05
CA GLN A 399 -23.64 7.90 6.70
C GLN A 399 -23.39 6.49 6.20
N VAL A 400 -23.36 5.53 7.12
CA VAL A 400 -23.26 4.10 6.84
C VAL A 400 -24.56 3.44 7.29
N ASP A 401 -25.25 2.80 6.35
CA ASP A 401 -26.43 1.98 6.61
C ASP A 401 -26.04 0.52 6.45
N ALA A 402 -26.08 -0.24 7.55
CA ALA A 402 -25.73 -1.68 7.60
C ALA A 402 -26.98 -2.51 7.93
N GLU A 403 -27.27 -3.50 7.08
CA GLU A 403 -28.48 -4.35 7.15
C GLU A 403 -28.20 -5.78 7.69
N PHE A 404 -26.95 -6.15 7.98
CA PHE A 404 -26.53 -7.48 8.43
C PHE A 404 -26.54 -7.71 9.93
#